data_e5312dd5f03686b8cbe5dbabc0b8115f
#
_entry.id   e5312dd5f03686b8cbe5dbabc0b8115f
#
_cell.length_a   1.000
_cell.length_b   1.000
_cell.length_c   1.000
_cell.angle_alpha   90.00
_cell.angle_beta   90.00
_cell.angle_gamma   90.00
#
_symmetry.space_group_name_H-M   'P 1'
#
loop_
_entity.id
_entity.type
_entity.pdbx_description
1 polymer ?
#
loop_
_entity_poly.entity_id
_entity_poly.type
_entity_poly.pdbx_seq_one_letter_code
_entity_poly.pdbx_strand_id
1 'polypeptide(L)'
;MAARHSPPSAVLAMPFTLSAPCELLEVISKSRFLAKAAPISTADEAQAFIQAVSDPTATHNCWAWKIGNQYRFSDDGEPGGTAGRPMLTAIEGQDFDRVVVVVIRWFGGIKLGTGGLARAYGGTTAKCLQAGERSELVSRSRCRCHCRFAELALVKSRLADFEALLEDERFDAEGATLDIALPAASLQPLARLLADISRGRSQLQTLDD
;
A
#
# COMPACT_ATOMS: atom_id res chain seq x y z
N MET A 1 -36.79 27.14 -12.34
CA MET A 1 -35.54 27.14 -11.57
C MET A 1 -35.21 25.65 -11.22
N ALA A 2 -34.31 25.04 -11.95
CA ALA A 2 -33.92 23.64 -11.71
C ALA A 2 -32.67 23.62 -10.82
N ALA A 3 -32.81 23.10 -9.63
CA ALA A 3 -31.71 22.89 -8.69
C ALA A 3 -30.76 21.82 -9.27
N ARG A 4 -29.53 22.22 -9.57
CA ARG A 4 -28.47 21.28 -9.96
C ARG A 4 -28.02 20.53 -8.71
N HIS A 5 -28.38 19.26 -8.61
CA HIS A 5 -27.79 18.32 -7.66
C HIS A 5 -26.34 18.08 -8.09
N SER A 6 -25.39 18.60 -7.33
CA SER A 6 -24.00 18.16 -7.41
C SER A 6 -23.93 16.72 -6.89
N PRO A 7 -23.28 15.78 -7.60
CA PRO A 7 -23.06 14.44 -7.06
C PRO A 7 -22.20 14.51 -5.79
N PRO A 8 -22.45 13.64 -4.79
CA PRO A 8 -21.61 13.59 -3.61
C PRO A 8 -20.16 13.27 -4.03
N SER A 9 -19.18 13.99 -3.46
CA SER A 9 -17.77 13.67 -3.58
C SER A 9 -17.57 12.19 -3.30
N ALA A 10 -17.08 11.45 -4.28
CA ALA A 10 -16.63 10.09 -4.07
C ALA A 10 -15.58 10.13 -2.95
N VAL A 11 -15.91 9.57 -1.80
CA VAL A 11 -14.92 9.25 -0.78
C VAL A 11 -14.00 8.24 -1.46
N LEU A 12 -12.80 8.67 -1.85
CA LEU A 12 -11.76 7.78 -2.34
C LEU A 12 -11.51 6.76 -1.23
N ALA A 13 -11.92 5.51 -1.47
CA ALA A 13 -11.66 4.45 -0.53
C ALA A 13 -10.14 4.37 -0.31
N MET A 14 -9.71 4.40 0.95
CA MET A 14 -8.29 4.27 1.28
C MET A 14 -7.84 2.86 0.93
N PRO A 15 -6.73 2.72 0.18
CA PRO A 15 -6.23 1.40 -0.13
C PRO A 15 -5.75 0.68 1.13
N PHE A 16 -5.75 -0.66 1.08
CA PHE A 16 -5.27 -1.50 2.18
C PHE A 16 -3.90 -2.09 1.84
N THR A 17 -3.13 -2.42 2.87
CA THR A 17 -2.01 -3.35 2.80
C THR A 17 -2.21 -4.46 3.81
N LEU A 18 -1.27 -5.40 3.89
CA LEU A 18 -1.24 -6.41 4.95
C LEU A 18 -0.48 -5.88 6.17
N SER A 19 -0.95 -6.20 7.38
CA SER A 19 -0.21 -5.91 8.62
C SER A 19 0.97 -6.85 8.82
N ALA A 20 0.89 -8.08 8.29
CA ALA A 20 1.90 -9.12 8.38
C ALA A 20 1.81 -10.08 7.17
N PRO A 21 2.87 -10.85 6.87
CA PRO A 21 2.79 -11.90 5.88
C PRO A 21 1.71 -12.93 6.20
N CYS A 22 1.06 -13.46 5.16
CA CYS A 22 0.06 -14.51 5.27
C CYS A 22 0.22 -15.55 4.15
N GLU A 23 -0.38 -16.72 4.35
CA GLU A 23 -0.37 -17.79 3.35
C GLU A 23 -1.70 -18.56 3.32
N LEU A 24 -1.98 -19.16 2.18
CA LEU A 24 -3.17 -19.98 1.96
C LEU A 24 -2.89 -21.07 0.93
N LEU A 25 -3.23 -22.31 1.27
CA LEU A 25 -3.13 -23.46 0.38
C LEU A 25 -4.51 -23.85 -0.16
N GLU A 26 -4.60 -24.01 -1.47
CA GLU A 26 -5.76 -24.59 -2.14
C GLU A 26 -5.35 -25.81 -2.99
N VAL A 27 -6.28 -26.74 -3.11
CA VAL A 27 -6.17 -27.89 -4.04
C VAL A 27 -7.28 -27.78 -5.08
N ILE A 28 -6.89 -27.57 -6.33
CA ILE A 28 -7.81 -27.39 -7.46
C ILE A 28 -7.46 -28.41 -8.54
N SER A 29 -8.38 -29.31 -8.87
CA SER A 29 -8.15 -30.38 -9.86
C SER A 29 -6.84 -31.15 -9.62
N LYS A 30 -6.60 -31.53 -8.38
CA LYS A 30 -5.37 -32.22 -7.89
C LYS A 30 -4.09 -31.38 -7.92
N SER A 31 -4.07 -30.21 -8.55
CA SER A 31 -2.94 -29.26 -8.43
C SER A 31 -3.01 -28.56 -7.09
N ARG A 32 -1.85 -28.35 -6.45
CA ARG A 32 -1.70 -27.56 -5.22
C ARG A 32 -1.29 -26.14 -5.60
N PHE A 33 -1.97 -25.17 -5.01
CA PHE A 33 -1.69 -23.75 -5.15
C PHE A 33 -1.44 -23.16 -3.76
N LEU A 34 -0.21 -22.82 -3.45
CA LEU A 34 0.16 -22.16 -2.20
C LEU A 34 0.41 -20.66 -2.48
N ALA A 35 -0.53 -19.82 -2.09
CA ALA A 35 -0.34 -18.39 -2.10
C ALA A 35 0.40 -17.94 -0.84
N LYS A 36 1.40 -17.09 -1.00
CA LYS A 36 2.09 -16.37 0.07
C LYS A 36 2.08 -14.89 -0.26
N ALA A 37 1.65 -14.06 0.69
CA ALA A 37 1.56 -12.62 0.51
C ALA A 37 2.26 -11.89 1.64
N ALA A 38 2.81 -10.69 1.35
CA ALA A 38 3.45 -9.84 2.34
C ALA A 38 3.26 -8.36 2.00
N PRO A 39 3.24 -7.47 3.02
CA PRO A 39 3.36 -6.04 2.79
C PRO A 39 4.76 -5.71 2.27
N ILE A 40 4.83 -4.71 1.39
CA ILE A 40 6.09 -4.20 0.83
C ILE A 40 6.03 -2.67 0.70
N SER A 41 7.19 -2.02 0.75
CA SER A 41 7.33 -0.59 0.53
C SER A 41 8.12 -0.26 -0.75
N THR A 42 8.94 -1.19 -1.23
CA THR A 42 9.80 -1.01 -2.40
C THR A 42 9.76 -2.22 -3.35
N ALA A 43 10.16 -2.00 -4.60
CA ALA A 43 10.29 -3.07 -5.58
C ALA A 43 11.39 -4.10 -5.19
N ASP A 44 12.43 -3.65 -4.48
CA ASP A 44 13.49 -4.53 -4.00
C ASP A 44 13.00 -5.47 -2.91
N GLU A 45 12.13 -4.99 -1.99
CA GLU A 45 11.45 -5.84 -1.00
C GLU A 45 10.56 -6.89 -1.67
N ALA A 46 9.83 -6.49 -2.72
CA ALA A 46 9.04 -7.45 -3.51
C ALA A 46 9.92 -8.54 -4.11
N GLN A 47 11.05 -8.16 -4.73
CA GLN A 47 11.98 -9.11 -5.33
C GLN A 47 12.62 -10.03 -4.30
N ALA A 48 13.03 -9.50 -3.15
CA ALA A 48 13.57 -10.28 -2.04
C ALA A 48 12.55 -11.30 -1.52
N PHE A 49 11.29 -10.90 -1.34
CA PHE A 49 10.22 -11.81 -0.91
C PHE A 49 9.97 -12.92 -1.94
N ILE A 50 9.87 -12.57 -3.24
CA ILE A 50 9.69 -13.55 -4.32
C ILE A 50 10.80 -14.61 -4.28
N GLN A 51 12.06 -14.18 -4.16
CA GLN A 51 13.20 -15.10 -4.08
C GLN A 51 13.15 -15.97 -2.82
N ALA A 52 12.81 -15.40 -1.68
CA ALA A 52 12.78 -16.10 -0.39
C ALA A 52 11.70 -17.18 -0.30
N VAL A 53 10.54 -16.98 -0.97
CA VAL A 53 9.40 -17.90 -0.83
C VAL A 53 9.22 -18.84 -2.02
N SER A 54 9.90 -18.61 -3.15
CA SER A 54 9.83 -19.47 -4.33
C SER A 54 10.37 -20.87 -4.02
N ASP A 55 9.68 -21.89 -4.51
CA ASP A 55 10.10 -23.29 -4.37
C ASP A 55 10.65 -23.81 -5.73
N PRO A 56 11.94 -24.10 -5.83
CA PRO A 56 12.54 -24.62 -7.08
C PRO A 56 12.04 -26.01 -7.47
N THR A 57 11.36 -26.73 -6.58
CA THR A 57 10.77 -28.05 -6.87
C THR A 57 9.34 -27.94 -7.39
N ALA A 58 8.74 -26.75 -7.33
CA ALA A 58 7.41 -26.51 -7.85
C ALA A 58 7.40 -26.42 -9.39
N THR A 59 6.23 -26.63 -9.99
CA THR A 59 6.08 -26.50 -11.44
C THR A 59 6.19 -25.05 -11.87
N HIS A 60 5.59 -24.12 -11.10
CA HIS A 60 5.61 -22.67 -11.37
C HIS A 60 5.58 -21.88 -10.06
N ASN A 61 6.25 -20.71 -10.05
CA ASN A 61 6.23 -19.71 -9.00
C ASN A 61 5.74 -18.37 -9.59
N CYS A 62 4.45 -18.26 -9.83
CA CYS A 62 3.87 -17.06 -10.42
C CYS A 62 3.71 -15.97 -9.36
N TRP A 63 3.87 -14.70 -9.73
CA TRP A 63 3.79 -13.62 -8.78
C TRP A 63 3.22 -12.34 -9.37
N ALA A 64 2.71 -11.48 -8.48
CA ALA A 64 2.33 -10.10 -8.79
C ALA A 64 2.59 -9.21 -7.57
N TRP A 65 2.95 -7.95 -7.82
CA TRP A 65 3.03 -6.93 -6.79
C TRP A 65 2.54 -5.57 -7.31
N LYS A 66 2.13 -4.71 -6.37
CA LYS A 66 1.66 -3.36 -6.62
C LYS A 66 2.15 -2.41 -5.53
N ILE A 67 2.66 -1.22 -5.92
CA ILE A 67 3.07 -0.12 -5.06
C ILE A 67 2.65 1.18 -5.73
N GLY A 68 1.55 1.78 -5.27
CA GLY A 68 0.96 2.96 -5.90
C GLY A 68 0.62 2.69 -7.37
N ASN A 69 1.19 3.47 -8.26
CA ASN A 69 1.01 3.32 -9.71
C ASN A 69 1.98 2.31 -10.34
N GLN A 70 2.93 1.79 -9.58
CA GLN A 70 3.88 0.79 -10.07
C GLN A 70 3.36 -0.61 -9.78
N TYR A 71 3.44 -1.49 -10.77
CA TYR A 71 3.12 -2.90 -10.60
C TYR A 71 3.97 -3.76 -11.54
N ARG A 72 4.17 -5.02 -11.16
CA ARG A 72 4.75 -6.04 -12.03
C ARG A 72 4.14 -7.40 -11.72
N PHE A 73 4.23 -8.31 -12.69
CA PHE A 73 3.77 -9.69 -12.54
C PHE A 73 4.55 -10.63 -13.46
N SER A 74 4.49 -11.93 -13.15
CA SER A 74 5.09 -12.99 -13.95
C SER A 74 4.20 -14.23 -13.95
N ASP A 75 4.09 -14.85 -15.11
CA ASP A 75 3.42 -16.14 -15.29
C ASP A 75 4.34 -17.34 -15.04
N ASP A 76 5.65 -17.14 -14.90
CA ASP A 76 6.67 -18.16 -14.60
C ASP A 76 6.46 -19.48 -15.38
N GLY A 77 6.33 -19.38 -16.71
CA GLY A 77 6.16 -20.54 -17.60
C GLY A 77 4.72 -21.08 -17.73
N GLU A 78 3.74 -20.55 -17.01
CA GLU A 78 2.33 -20.78 -17.35
C GLU A 78 1.98 -20.10 -18.70
N PRO A 79 0.91 -20.48 -19.36
CA PRO A 79 0.47 -19.78 -20.57
C PRO A 79 0.28 -18.27 -20.31
N GLY A 80 0.76 -17.44 -21.23
CA GLY A 80 0.81 -15.98 -21.05
C GLY A 80 -0.54 -15.38 -20.63
N GLY A 81 -0.52 -14.59 -19.56
CA GLY A 81 -1.71 -13.90 -19.02
C GLY A 81 -2.65 -14.78 -18.18
N THR A 82 -2.26 -16.02 -17.85
CA THR A 82 -3.13 -16.94 -17.12
C THR A 82 -2.84 -17.03 -15.62
N ALA A 83 -1.77 -16.42 -15.15
CA ALA A 83 -1.37 -16.44 -13.74
C ALA A 83 -1.13 -15.02 -13.18
N GLY A 84 -0.04 -14.38 -13.53
CA GLY A 84 0.38 -13.11 -12.94
C GLY A 84 -0.63 -11.98 -13.15
N ARG A 85 -1.21 -11.85 -14.34
CA ARG A 85 -2.24 -10.83 -14.61
C ARG A 85 -3.53 -11.05 -13.80
N PRO A 86 -4.13 -12.25 -13.70
CA PRO A 86 -5.22 -12.55 -12.79
C PRO A 86 -4.91 -12.28 -11.32
N MET A 87 -3.68 -12.55 -10.88
CA MET A 87 -3.22 -12.23 -9.52
C MET A 87 -3.22 -10.71 -9.28
N LEU A 88 -2.65 -9.92 -10.21
CA LEU A 88 -2.69 -8.46 -10.11
C LEU A 88 -4.12 -7.93 -10.08
N THR A 89 -5.01 -8.45 -10.95
CA THR A 89 -6.42 -8.08 -10.95
C THR A 89 -7.10 -8.39 -9.60
N ALA A 90 -6.73 -9.48 -8.93
CA ALA A 90 -7.25 -9.82 -7.61
C ALA A 90 -6.74 -8.86 -6.51
N ILE A 91 -5.49 -8.40 -6.59
CA ILE A 91 -4.92 -7.37 -5.70
C ILE A 91 -5.70 -6.06 -5.87
N GLU A 92 -5.84 -5.59 -7.11
CA GLU A 92 -6.54 -4.34 -7.43
C GLU A 92 -8.03 -4.38 -7.08
N GLY A 93 -8.71 -5.49 -7.36
CA GLY A 93 -10.14 -5.66 -7.10
C GLY A 93 -10.53 -5.74 -5.61
N GLN A 94 -9.56 -5.81 -4.72
CA GLN A 94 -9.75 -5.77 -3.27
C GLN A 94 -9.15 -4.53 -2.62
N ASP A 95 -8.81 -3.51 -3.42
CA ASP A 95 -8.20 -2.25 -2.99
C ASP A 95 -6.87 -2.42 -2.22
N PHE A 96 -6.11 -3.50 -2.51
CA PHE A 96 -4.79 -3.68 -1.93
C PHE A 96 -3.74 -2.88 -2.71
N ASP A 97 -2.82 -2.30 -1.96
CA ASP A 97 -1.61 -1.62 -2.42
C ASP A 97 -0.43 -1.97 -1.50
N ARG A 98 0.79 -1.72 -1.92
CA ARG A 98 2.02 -2.05 -1.19
C ARG A 98 2.03 -3.51 -0.74
N VAL A 99 1.74 -4.41 -1.68
CA VAL A 99 1.64 -5.84 -1.43
C VAL A 99 2.30 -6.63 -2.55
N VAL A 100 2.93 -7.74 -2.18
CA VAL A 100 3.40 -8.79 -3.10
C VAL A 100 2.69 -10.09 -2.79
N VAL A 101 2.35 -10.84 -3.84
CA VAL A 101 1.79 -12.20 -3.74
C VAL A 101 2.58 -13.12 -4.65
N VAL A 102 2.97 -14.29 -4.13
CA VAL A 102 3.55 -15.39 -4.90
C VAL A 102 2.61 -16.58 -4.79
N VAL A 103 2.25 -17.19 -5.91
CA VAL A 103 1.48 -18.43 -5.94
C VAL A 103 2.36 -19.53 -6.49
N ILE A 104 2.70 -20.47 -5.64
CA ILE A 104 3.52 -21.64 -5.94
C ILE A 104 2.59 -22.78 -6.35
N ARG A 105 2.80 -23.33 -7.53
CA ARG A 105 1.97 -24.41 -8.05
C ARG A 105 2.73 -25.69 -8.27
N TRP A 106 2.17 -26.80 -7.79
CA TRP A 106 2.58 -28.17 -8.15
C TRP A 106 1.46 -28.79 -8.97
N PHE A 107 1.78 -29.18 -10.21
CA PHE A 107 0.80 -29.79 -11.13
C PHE A 107 0.34 -31.16 -10.64
N GLY A 108 -0.97 -31.35 -10.62
CA GLY A 108 -1.61 -32.59 -10.14
C GLY A 108 -2.06 -33.57 -11.23
N GLY A 109 -1.55 -33.42 -12.45
CA GLY A 109 -1.87 -34.32 -13.57
C GLY A 109 -3.14 -33.96 -14.37
N ILE A 110 -3.97 -33.00 -13.91
CA ILE A 110 -5.19 -32.57 -14.62
C ILE A 110 -4.98 -31.16 -15.16
N LYS A 111 -5.10 -30.98 -16.46
CA LYS A 111 -5.02 -29.67 -17.13
C LYS A 111 -6.25 -28.83 -16.83
N LEU A 112 -6.08 -27.60 -16.33
CA LEU A 112 -7.16 -26.67 -16.02
C LEU A 112 -7.66 -25.86 -17.23
N GLY A 113 -6.83 -25.75 -18.28
CA GLY A 113 -7.05 -24.83 -19.39
C GLY A 113 -6.82 -23.35 -18.96
N THR A 114 -6.75 -22.44 -19.93
CA THR A 114 -6.42 -21.02 -19.68
C THR A 114 -7.38 -20.34 -18.72
N GLY A 115 -8.69 -20.51 -18.93
CA GLY A 115 -9.71 -19.97 -18.05
C GLY A 115 -9.73 -20.59 -16.65
N GLY A 116 -9.38 -21.87 -16.54
CA GLY A 116 -9.24 -22.57 -15.25
C GLY A 116 -8.04 -22.07 -14.47
N LEU A 117 -6.91 -21.86 -15.14
CA LEU A 117 -5.70 -21.29 -14.56
C LEU A 117 -5.94 -19.87 -14.03
N ALA A 118 -6.54 -19.00 -14.85
CA ALA A 118 -6.82 -17.63 -14.45
C ALA A 118 -7.71 -17.57 -13.20
N ARG A 119 -8.75 -18.41 -13.14
CA ARG A 119 -9.59 -18.50 -11.93
C ARG A 119 -8.86 -19.08 -10.72
N ALA A 120 -7.98 -20.05 -10.92
CA ALA A 120 -7.20 -20.66 -9.84
C ALA A 120 -6.23 -19.65 -9.24
N TYR A 121 -5.37 -19.02 -10.05
CA TYR A 121 -4.40 -18.04 -9.58
C TYR A 121 -5.04 -16.80 -8.96
N GLY A 122 -6.01 -16.18 -9.66
CA GLY A 122 -6.76 -15.04 -9.15
C GLY A 122 -7.56 -15.35 -7.89
N GLY A 123 -8.26 -16.49 -7.87
CA GLY A 123 -9.07 -16.94 -6.73
C GLY A 123 -8.23 -17.24 -5.49
N THR A 124 -7.11 -17.98 -5.64
CA THR A 124 -6.22 -18.29 -4.52
C THR A 124 -5.56 -17.01 -3.97
N THR A 125 -5.14 -16.08 -4.85
CA THR A 125 -4.65 -14.76 -4.46
C THR A 125 -5.70 -14.00 -3.66
N ALA A 126 -6.93 -13.90 -4.17
CA ALA A 126 -8.01 -13.19 -3.50
C ALA A 126 -8.29 -13.73 -2.10
N LYS A 127 -8.38 -15.05 -1.96
CA LYS A 127 -8.63 -15.72 -0.67
C LYS A 127 -7.47 -15.55 0.31
N CYS A 128 -6.22 -15.59 -0.17
CA CYS A 128 -5.04 -15.34 0.66
C CYS A 128 -5.07 -13.93 1.25
N LEU A 129 -5.34 -12.91 0.42
CA LEU A 129 -5.44 -11.52 0.88
C LEU A 129 -6.63 -11.30 1.82
N GLN A 130 -7.75 -12.01 1.62
CA GLN A 130 -8.91 -11.95 2.51
C GLN A 130 -8.65 -12.60 3.89
N ALA A 131 -7.81 -13.63 3.93
CA ALA A 131 -7.43 -14.30 5.17
C ALA A 131 -6.37 -13.52 5.96
N GLY A 132 -5.60 -12.65 5.30
CA GLY A 132 -4.61 -11.79 5.95
C GLY A 132 -5.24 -10.62 6.70
N GLU A 133 -4.54 -10.17 7.75
CA GLU A 133 -4.95 -8.98 8.50
C GLU A 133 -4.68 -7.72 7.67
N ARG A 134 -5.73 -6.92 7.44
CA ARG A 134 -5.67 -5.68 6.64
C ARG A 134 -5.28 -4.49 7.50
N SER A 135 -4.44 -3.62 6.95
CA SER A 135 -4.09 -2.31 7.49
C SER A 135 -4.42 -1.23 6.47
N GLU A 136 -5.10 -0.18 6.88
CA GLU A 136 -5.37 0.96 6.00
C GLU A 136 -4.08 1.69 5.65
N LEU A 137 -3.89 1.96 4.37
CA LEU A 137 -2.80 2.80 3.89
C LEU A 137 -3.22 4.26 3.96
N VAL A 138 -2.89 4.90 5.07
CA VAL A 138 -3.07 6.35 5.19
C VAL A 138 -2.05 7.04 4.28
N SER A 139 -2.53 7.61 3.17
CA SER A 139 -1.70 8.47 2.33
C SER A 139 -1.32 9.71 3.11
N ARG A 140 -0.03 9.94 3.32
CA ARG A 140 0.49 11.11 4.02
C ARG A 140 1.21 12.03 3.05
N SER A 141 0.87 13.30 3.11
CA SER A 141 1.61 14.37 2.42
C SER A 141 2.80 14.77 3.27
N ARG A 142 3.96 14.87 2.65
CA ARG A 142 5.16 15.42 3.31
C ARG A 142 5.09 16.94 3.30
N CYS A 143 5.32 17.53 4.46
CA CYS A 143 5.23 18.96 4.65
C CYS A 143 6.40 19.46 5.49
N ARG A 144 6.69 20.74 5.36
CA ARG A 144 7.73 21.43 6.11
C ARG A 144 7.15 22.68 6.77
N CYS A 145 7.54 22.94 7.99
CA CYS A 145 7.28 24.21 8.66
C CYS A 145 8.50 24.61 9.51
N HIS A 146 8.64 25.91 9.77
CA HIS A 146 9.62 26.45 10.70
C HIS A 146 8.90 26.97 11.95
N CYS A 147 9.42 26.64 13.15
CA CYS A 147 8.88 27.06 14.43
C CYS A 147 9.99 27.72 15.26
N ARG A 148 9.71 28.84 15.91
CA ARG A 148 10.65 29.43 16.86
C ARG A 148 10.78 28.56 18.11
N PHE A 149 11.90 28.68 18.84
CA PHE A 149 12.13 27.90 20.06
C PHE A 149 10.99 28.02 21.09
N ALA A 150 10.40 29.22 21.23
CA ALA A 150 9.29 29.46 22.15
C ALA A 150 7.99 28.72 21.76
N GLU A 151 7.83 28.33 20.51
CA GLU A 151 6.64 27.70 19.94
C GLU A 151 6.82 26.18 19.75
N LEU A 152 8.08 25.76 19.62
CA LEU A 152 8.45 24.41 19.19
C LEU A 152 7.86 23.29 20.05
N ALA A 153 7.96 23.42 21.39
CA ALA A 153 7.42 22.42 22.29
C ALA A 153 5.89 22.29 22.17
N LEU A 154 5.19 23.42 22.02
CA LEU A 154 3.75 23.43 21.84
C LEU A 154 3.35 22.80 20.49
N VAL A 155 4.00 23.15 19.40
CA VAL A 155 3.74 22.58 18.09
C VAL A 155 3.96 21.07 18.13
N LYS A 156 5.10 20.61 18.65
CA LYS A 156 5.41 19.16 18.73
C LYS A 156 4.39 18.40 19.58
N SER A 157 3.91 18.95 20.68
CA SER A 157 2.90 18.31 21.54
C SER A 157 1.55 18.15 20.84
N ARG A 158 1.27 18.94 19.80
CA ARG A 158 -0.01 18.92 19.08
C ARG A 158 0.03 18.09 17.78
N LEU A 159 1.21 17.63 17.31
CA LEU A 159 1.32 16.86 16.07
C LEU A 159 0.46 15.58 16.09
N ALA A 160 0.37 14.92 17.23
CA ALA A 160 -0.44 13.71 17.38
C ALA A 160 -1.94 13.95 17.15
N ASP A 161 -2.47 15.14 17.48
CA ASP A 161 -3.88 15.50 17.26
C ASP A 161 -4.24 15.53 15.77
N PHE A 162 -3.26 15.62 14.89
CA PHE A 162 -3.39 15.65 13.42
C PHE A 162 -2.87 14.38 12.76
N GLU A 163 -2.58 13.33 13.51
CA GLU A 163 -1.92 12.10 13.03
C GLU A 163 -0.62 12.39 12.26
N ALA A 164 0.05 13.51 12.61
CA ALA A 164 1.28 13.94 11.97
C ALA A 164 2.48 13.22 12.59
N LEU A 165 3.34 12.68 11.72
CA LEU A 165 4.59 12.05 12.07
C LEU A 165 5.72 13.04 11.84
N LEU A 166 6.57 13.26 12.85
CA LEU A 166 7.80 14.01 12.70
C LEU A 166 8.84 13.10 12.04
N GLU A 167 9.28 13.47 10.82
CA GLU A 167 10.27 12.71 10.05
C GLU A 167 11.69 13.22 10.29
N ASP A 168 11.86 14.56 10.38
CA ASP A 168 13.17 15.20 10.59
C ASP A 168 13.01 16.51 11.34
N GLU A 169 14.05 16.91 12.08
CA GLU A 169 14.12 18.14 12.86
C GLU A 169 15.50 18.76 12.73
N ARG A 170 15.58 19.97 12.19
CA ARG A 170 16.83 20.70 12.00
C ARG A 170 16.77 22.04 12.69
N PHE A 171 17.74 22.28 13.59
CA PHE A 171 17.83 23.50 14.39
C PHE A 171 18.63 24.59 13.68
N ASP A 172 18.22 25.84 13.88
CA ASP A 172 18.93 27.03 13.46
C ASP A 172 19.01 28.06 14.63
N ALA A 173 19.45 29.29 14.36
CA ALA A 173 19.62 30.31 15.38
C ALA A 173 18.28 30.81 15.98
N GLU A 174 17.18 30.65 15.31
CA GLU A 174 15.86 31.19 15.70
C GLU A 174 14.88 30.09 16.18
N GLY A 175 15.07 28.84 15.77
CA GLY A 175 14.14 27.78 16.06
C GLY A 175 14.52 26.44 15.44
N ALA A 176 13.51 25.75 14.88
CA ALA A 176 13.67 24.49 14.17
C ALA A 176 12.80 24.40 12.94
N THR A 177 13.34 23.81 11.89
CA THR A 177 12.58 23.33 10.73
C THR A 177 12.17 21.90 10.96
N LEU A 178 10.87 21.64 10.85
CA LEU A 178 10.25 20.31 11.02
C LEU A 178 9.80 19.79 9.66
N ASP A 179 10.25 18.59 9.30
CA ASP A 179 9.71 17.82 8.21
C ASP A 179 8.72 16.81 8.79
N ILE A 180 7.47 16.87 8.34
CA ILE A 180 6.35 16.11 8.90
C ILE A 180 5.56 15.44 7.80
N ALA A 181 5.05 14.24 8.06
CA ALA A 181 4.14 13.51 7.19
C ALA A 181 2.78 13.39 7.86
N LEU A 182 1.70 13.86 7.19
CA LEU A 182 0.36 13.85 7.75
C LEU A 182 -0.72 13.57 6.70
N PRO A 183 -1.90 13.02 7.13
CA PRO A 183 -3.02 12.79 6.23
C PRO A 183 -3.47 14.07 5.52
N ALA A 184 -3.91 13.96 4.27
CA ALA A 184 -4.38 15.12 3.49
C ALA A 184 -5.51 15.89 4.20
N ALA A 185 -6.39 15.19 4.92
CA ALA A 185 -7.45 15.81 5.70
C ALA A 185 -6.93 16.70 6.85
N SER A 186 -5.72 16.44 7.36
CA SER A 186 -5.10 17.17 8.47
C SER A 186 -4.27 18.37 8.03
N LEU A 187 -4.02 18.56 6.72
CA LEU A 187 -3.20 19.66 6.18
C LEU A 187 -3.74 21.04 6.58
N GLN A 188 -4.99 21.31 6.26
CA GLN A 188 -5.62 22.61 6.56
C GLN A 188 -5.78 22.87 8.08
N PRO A 189 -6.24 21.87 8.89
CA PRO A 189 -6.29 22.04 10.34
C PRO A 189 -4.92 22.34 10.97
N LEU A 190 -3.85 21.63 10.57
CA LEU A 190 -2.51 21.88 11.09
C LEU A 190 -1.97 23.24 10.63
N ALA A 191 -2.19 23.62 9.36
CA ALA A 191 -1.78 24.93 8.86
C ALA A 191 -2.43 26.09 9.66
N ARG A 192 -3.70 25.97 10.04
CA ARG A 192 -4.39 26.93 10.91
C ARG A 192 -3.77 27.00 12.30
N LEU A 193 -3.53 25.84 12.92
CA LEU A 193 -2.88 25.79 14.23
C LEU A 193 -1.50 26.48 14.21
N LEU A 194 -0.67 26.21 13.20
CA LEU A 194 0.63 26.84 13.02
C LEU A 194 0.52 28.36 12.87
N ALA A 195 -0.43 28.83 12.08
CA ALA A 195 -0.70 30.27 11.90
C ALA A 195 -1.14 30.92 13.24
N ASP A 196 -2.00 30.27 14.00
CA ASP A 196 -2.47 30.78 15.29
C ASP A 196 -1.35 30.87 16.32
N ILE A 197 -0.56 29.79 16.48
CA ILE A 197 0.58 29.76 17.43
C ILE A 197 1.65 30.80 17.05
N SER A 198 1.95 30.91 15.76
CA SER A 198 3.04 31.78 15.28
C SER A 198 2.58 33.20 14.94
N ARG A 199 1.30 33.52 15.09
CA ARG A 199 0.68 34.79 14.66
C ARG A 199 0.92 35.05 13.16
N GLY A 200 0.75 34.00 12.33
CA GLY A 200 0.86 34.05 10.88
C GLY A 200 2.30 33.98 10.32
N ARG A 201 3.32 33.78 11.13
CA ARG A 201 4.72 33.71 10.68
C ARG A 201 5.08 32.35 10.09
N SER A 202 4.65 31.27 10.71
CA SER A 202 4.90 29.91 10.24
C SER A 202 3.85 29.50 9.23
N GLN A 203 4.31 28.90 8.14
CA GLN A 203 3.46 28.35 7.08
C GLN A 203 3.80 26.87 6.90
N LEU A 204 2.78 26.08 6.62
CA LEU A 204 2.93 24.68 6.25
C LEU A 204 3.15 24.61 4.74
N GLN A 205 4.31 24.15 4.30
CA GLN A 205 4.67 23.97 2.90
C GLN A 205 4.62 22.49 2.56
N THR A 206 3.87 22.09 1.53
CA THR A 206 3.94 20.73 0.98
C THR A 206 5.25 20.54 0.25
N LEU A 207 5.90 19.40 0.50
CA LEU A 207 7.06 18.96 -0.23
C LEU A 207 6.55 18.03 -1.33
N ASP A 208 6.60 18.51 -2.59
CA ASP A 208 6.33 17.66 -3.75
C ASP A 208 7.48 16.64 -3.88
N ASP A 209 7.13 15.37 -4.13
CA ASP A 209 8.09 14.29 -4.42
C ASP A 209 8.64 14.40 -5.83
#